data_e5e0e3b55ee4d19c9985e0fb54c339cb
#
_entry.id   e5e0e3b55ee4d19c9985e0fb54c339cb
#
_cell.length_a   1.000
_cell.length_b   1.000
_cell.length_c   1.000
_cell.angle_alpha   90.00
_cell.angle_beta   90.00
_cell.angle_gamma   90.00
#
_symmetry.space_group_name_H-M   'P 1'
#
loop_
_entity.id
_entity.type
_entity.pdbx_description
1 polymer ?
#
loop_
_entity_poly.entity_id
_entity_poly.type
_entity_poly.pdbx_seq_one_letter_code
_entity_poly.pdbx_strand_id
1 'polypeptide(L)'
;GNLSWGYNPNHYFALDKAYGTREEYKEFIDECHGRGIAVLIDVVYNHLTGNSPRAKMYWDASANTTSASKPWFHAVATHPFSVFHDLNHDNKMVRETVRKSLAYLLEEYHVDGFRFDLSKGLTQKNSGSDVSAWGAYDQSRINILTDYYNTVHSTDPDAVMILEHFADASEEKVLAEAGMKLWRNMNGEYKSAMAGGSGNFGGVYSNAPFGGFVGYMESHDEQRICFGNTGSSGETSVSWGICGTLTDWGKSADLSMTADGVFFVARNVTFAATDQFKIRGNSTWDEAYNYGSSSDGQKVTLNPEFKLVLGSSSKNL
;
A
#
# COMPACT_ATOMS: atom_id res chain seq x y z
N GLY A 1 -0.02 21.18 7.49
CA GLY A 1 -0.50 20.11 6.67
C GLY A 1 -0.14 18.79 7.30
N ASN A 2 -1.12 18.09 7.78
CA ASN A 2 -0.86 16.79 8.39
C ASN A 2 -0.83 15.76 7.29
N LEU A 3 0.28 15.05 7.13
CA LEU A 3 0.34 13.87 6.32
C LEU A 3 -0.61 12.82 6.93
N SER A 4 -1.52 12.28 6.13
CA SER A 4 -2.44 11.22 6.50
C SER A 4 -2.31 10.08 5.51
N TRP A 5 -2.42 8.86 6.01
CA TRP A 5 -2.48 7.68 5.13
C TRP A 5 -3.85 7.50 4.46
N GLY A 6 -4.85 8.29 4.87
CA GLY A 6 -6.22 8.19 4.37
C GLY A 6 -7.18 7.41 5.27
N TYR A 7 -6.69 6.61 6.21
CA TYR A 7 -7.49 5.71 7.03
C TYR A 7 -8.13 6.35 8.28
N ASN A 8 -8.30 7.68 8.27
CA ASN A 8 -8.91 8.46 9.35
C ASN A 8 -10.19 9.17 8.86
N PRO A 9 -11.23 8.46 8.40
CA PRO A 9 -12.38 9.09 7.76
C PRO A 9 -13.23 9.87 8.77
N ASN A 10 -13.73 11.02 8.31
CA ASN A 10 -14.74 11.82 9.00
C ASN A 10 -16.09 11.76 8.26
N HIS A 11 -16.06 11.51 6.96
CA HIS A 11 -17.21 11.48 6.06
C HIS A 11 -17.02 10.39 5.00
N TYR A 12 -18.11 9.78 4.56
CA TYR A 12 -18.08 8.74 3.54
C TYR A 12 -18.49 9.23 2.13
N PHE A 13 -18.90 10.49 2.02
CA PHE A 13 -19.34 11.11 0.75
C PHE A 13 -18.41 12.23 0.29
N ALA A 14 -17.30 12.45 0.99
CA ALA A 14 -16.37 13.52 0.68
C ALA A 14 -14.94 12.98 0.59
N LEU A 15 -14.26 13.38 -0.47
CA LEU A 15 -12.85 13.12 -0.66
C LEU A 15 -12.00 14.04 0.22
N ASP A 16 -10.77 13.65 0.50
CA ASP A 16 -9.84 14.51 1.23
C ASP A 16 -9.33 15.64 0.33
N LYS A 17 -9.69 16.86 0.69
CA LYS A 17 -9.28 18.08 -0.01
C LYS A 17 -7.75 18.28 -0.14
N ALA A 18 -6.95 17.54 0.63
CA ALA A 18 -5.49 17.60 0.54
C ALA A 18 -4.97 17.00 -0.78
N TYR A 19 -5.78 16.16 -1.44
CA TYR A 19 -5.46 15.53 -2.72
C TYR A 19 -6.09 16.23 -3.93
N GLY A 20 -6.78 17.33 -3.73
CA GLY A 20 -7.39 18.12 -4.79
C GLY A 20 -8.89 18.34 -4.62
N THR A 21 -9.49 18.95 -5.62
CA THR A 21 -10.92 19.18 -5.73
C THR A 21 -11.64 17.94 -6.26
N ARG A 22 -12.96 17.96 -6.18
CA ARG A 22 -13.80 16.91 -6.78
C ARG A 22 -13.61 16.84 -8.30
N GLU A 23 -13.51 17.98 -8.94
CA GLU A 23 -13.33 18.10 -10.38
C GLU A 23 -11.97 17.54 -10.82
N GLU A 24 -10.89 17.89 -10.15
CA GLU A 24 -9.55 17.34 -10.39
C GLU A 24 -9.50 15.83 -10.20
N TYR A 25 -10.25 15.29 -9.25
CA TYR A 25 -10.32 13.83 -9.06
C TYR A 25 -11.08 13.14 -10.20
N LYS A 26 -12.15 13.75 -10.74
CA LYS A 26 -12.83 13.25 -11.94
C LYS A 26 -11.94 13.29 -13.17
N GLU A 27 -11.18 14.37 -13.36
CA GLU A 27 -10.19 14.49 -14.42
C GLU A 27 -9.11 13.39 -14.32
N PHE A 28 -8.65 13.10 -13.10
CA PHE A 28 -7.70 12.02 -12.86
C PHE A 28 -8.28 10.65 -13.26
N ILE A 29 -9.52 10.35 -12.89
CA ILE A 29 -10.20 9.11 -13.26
C ILE A 29 -10.37 9.01 -14.77
N ASP A 30 -10.82 10.08 -15.42
CA ASP A 30 -11.01 10.15 -16.87
C ASP A 30 -9.70 9.90 -17.62
N GLU A 31 -8.60 10.49 -17.14
CA GLU A 31 -7.27 10.26 -17.71
C GLU A 31 -6.79 8.82 -17.52
N CYS A 32 -7.09 8.19 -16.38
CA CYS A 32 -6.82 6.77 -16.14
C CYS A 32 -7.60 5.89 -17.11
N HIS A 33 -8.89 6.14 -17.26
CA HIS A 33 -9.76 5.41 -18.18
C HIS A 33 -9.33 5.57 -19.64
N GLY A 34 -8.93 6.78 -20.04
CA GLY A 34 -8.39 7.05 -21.37
C GLY A 34 -7.12 6.24 -21.70
N ARG A 35 -6.44 5.73 -20.67
CA ARG A 35 -5.26 4.85 -20.77
C ARG A 35 -5.57 3.38 -20.52
N GLY A 36 -6.81 3.01 -20.32
CA GLY A 36 -7.23 1.64 -19.99
C GLY A 36 -6.85 1.19 -18.57
N ILE A 37 -6.74 2.13 -17.63
CA ILE A 37 -6.41 1.87 -16.22
C ILE A 37 -7.68 2.02 -15.39
N ALA A 38 -8.08 0.95 -14.70
CA ALA A 38 -9.17 0.97 -13.73
C ALA A 38 -8.77 1.70 -12.45
N VAL A 39 -9.72 2.43 -11.83
CA VAL A 39 -9.52 3.18 -10.59
C VAL A 39 -10.42 2.63 -9.50
N LEU A 40 -9.83 2.13 -8.42
CA LEU A 40 -10.55 1.67 -7.24
C LEU A 40 -10.31 2.62 -6.06
N ILE A 41 -11.39 2.95 -5.33
CA ILE A 41 -11.27 3.73 -4.09
C ILE A 41 -10.97 2.78 -2.94
N ASP A 42 -9.96 3.13 -2.14
CA ASP A 42 -9.70 2.51 -0.85
C ASP A 42 -10.65 3.09 0.20
N VAL A 43 -11.58 2.29 0.73
CA VAL A 43 -12.65 2.74 1.62
C VAL A 43 -12.52 2.13 3.02
N VAL A 44 -12.82 2.96 4.02
CA VAL A 44 -12.76 2.57 5.44
C VAL A 44 -14.16 2.64 6.03
N TYR A 45 -14.86 1.53 6.07
CA TYR A 45 -16.20 1.46 6.69
C TYR A 45 -16.20 0.80 8.07
N ASN A 46 -15.01 0.42 8.59
CA ASN A 46 -14.88 -0.11 9.93
C ASN A 46 -15.16 0.95 11.01
N HIS A 47 -14.70 2.19 10.82
CA HIS A 47 -14.71 3.21 11.85
C HIS A 47 -14.86 4.64 11.29
N LEU A 48 -15.15 5.58 12.20
CA LEU A 48 -15.05 7.03 11.98
C LEU A 48 -14.26 7.67 13.11
N THR A 49 -13.56 8.78 12.82
CA THR A 49 -12.85 9.50 13.87
C THR A 49 -13.81 10.29 14.77
N GLY A 50 -13.33 10.72 15.96
CA GLY A 50 -14.09 11.61 16.85
C GLY A 50 -14.40 13.00 16.24
N ASN A 51 -13.77 13.36 15.11
CA ASN A 51 -14.10 14.58 14.38
C ASN A 51 -15.29 14.41 13.43
N SER A 52 -15.74 13.20 13.18
CA SER A 52 -16.95 12.96 12.41
C SER A 52 -18.15 13.65 13.04
N PRO A 53 -19.01 14.30 12.24
CA PRO A 53 -20.27 14.87 12.74
C PRO A 53 -21.15 13.83 13.45
N ARG A 54 -21.15 12.57 12.99
CA ARG A 54 -21.90 11.48 13.63
C ARG A 54 -21.37 11.15 15.02
N ALA A 55 -20.05 11.08 15.20
CA ALA A 55 -19.44 10.87 16.51
C ALA A 55 -19.77 12.04 17.45
N LYS A 56 -19.64 13.27 16.97
CA LYS A 56 -19.96 14.48 17.77
C LYS A 56 -21.44 14.60 18.16
N MET A 57 -22.35 14.23 17.28
CA MET A 57 -23.79 14.26 17.56
C MET A 57 -24.20 13.27 18.67
N TYR A 58 -23.46 12.24 18.87
CA TYR A 58 -23.74 11.17 19.82
C TYR A 58 -22.62 10.96 20.83
N TRP A 59 -21.94 12.05 21.19
CA TRP A 59 -20.85 12.04 22.14
C TRP A 59 -21.35 11.91 23.58
N ASP A 60 -20.74 11.03 24.36
CA ASP A 60 -20.91 10.95 25.80
C ASP A 60 -19.67 11.57 26.46
N ALA A 61 -19.84 12.76 26.99
CA ALA A 61 -18.73 13.51 27.61
C ALA A 61 -18.23 12.86 28.90
N SER A 62 -19.09 12.10 29.58
CA SER A 62 -18.70 11.41 30.84
C SER A 62 -17.83 10.18 30.57
N ALA A 63 -18.13 9.46 29.50
CA ALA A 63 -17.37 8.29 29.06
C ALA A 63 -16.22 8.65 28.10
N ASN A 64 -16.17 9.93 27.66
CA ASN A 64 -15.21 10.43 26.65
C ASN A 64 -15.17 9.55 25.39
N THR A 65 -16.34 9.12 24.93
CA THR A 65 -16.52 8.30 23.72
C THR A 65 -17.92 8.50 23.13
N THR A 66 -18.24 7.77 22.07
CA THR A 66 -19.59 7.75 21.49
C THR A 66 -20.57 7.03 22.44
N SER A 67 -21.78 7.56 22.53
CA SER A 67 -22.81 7.08 23.48
C SER A 67 -23.29 5.68 23.18
N ALA A 68 -23.29 4.81 24.19
CA ALA A 68 -23.83 3.45 24.12
C ALA A 68 -25.36 3.40 23.84
N SER A 69 -26.08 4.50 24.10
CA SER A 69 -27.52 4.57 23.84
C SER A 69 -27.87 4.87 22.40
N LYS A 70 -26.88 5.11 21.53
CA LYS A 70 -27.06 5.49 20.13
C LYS A 70 -26.50 4.40 19.21
N PRO A 71 -27.26 4.02 18.19
CA PRO A 71 -27.00 2.80 17.46
C PRO A 71 -25.95 2.91 16.34
N TRP A 72 -25.33 4.08 16.14
CA TRP A 72 -24.34 4.29 15.09
C TRP A 72 -22.99 3.64 15.34
N PHE A 73 -22.61 3.56 16.59
CA PHE A 73 -21.31 3.05 17.01
C PHE A 73 -21.48 2.02 18.12
N HIS A 74 -20.56 1.09 18.20
CA HIS A 74 -20.37 0.32 19.42
C HIS A 74 -19.66 1.21 20.46
N ALA A 75 -20.14 1.21 21.70
CA ALA A 75 -19.48 1.94 22.79
C ALA A 75 -18.08 1.37 23.09
N VAL A 76 -17.95 0.07 22.89
CA VAL A 76 -16.68 -0.65 22.89
C VAL A 76 -16.66 -1.48 21.62
N ALA A 77 -15.57 -1.41 20.87
CA ALA A 77 -15.43 -2.17 19.64
C ALA A 77 -15.61 -3.66 19.87
N THR A 78 -16.22 -4.32 18.88
CA THR A 78 -16.50 -5.76 18.94
C THR A 78 -15.29 -6.64 18.66
N HIS A 79 -14.17 -6.05 18.26
CA HIS A 79 -12.98 -6.77 17.81
C HIS A 79 -11.67 -6.09 18.26
N PRO A 80 -10.54 -6.84 18.33
CA PRO A 80 -9.23 -6.27 18.54
C PRO A 80 -8.79 -5.42 17.35
N PHE A 81 -7.74 -4.62 17.51
CA PHE A 81 -7.19 -3.72 16.47
C PHE A 81 -8.18 -2.66 15.95
N SER A 82 -9.27 -2.41 16.67
CA SER A 82 -10.14 -1.29 16.36
C SER A 82 -9.42 0.02 16.64
N VAL A 83 -9.60 0.98 15.74
CA VAL A 83 -9.14 2.36 15.88
C VAL A 83 -10.34 3.30 15.86
N PHE A 84 -10.25 4.43 16.57
CA PHE A 84 -11.32 5.42 16.64
C PHE A 84 -12.67 4.85 17.14
N HIS A 85 -13.78 5.11 16.44
CA HIS A 85 -15.12 4.72 16.85
C HIS A 85 -15.69 3.69 15.88
N ASP A 86 -15.82 2.47 16.37
CA ASP A 86 -16.28 1.30 15.65
C ASP A 86 -17.75 1.44 15.22
N LEU A 87 -18.04 1.26 13.93
CA LEU A 87 -19.39 1.37 13.39
C LEU A 87 -20.23 0.12 13.69
N ASN A 88 -21.44 0.33 14.14
CA ASN A 88 -22.40 -0.74 14.36
C ASN A 88 -23.13 -1.12 13.06
N HIS A 89 -22.59 -2.07 12.33
CA HIS A 89 -23.18 -2.57 11.07
C HIS A 89 -24.46 -3.42 11.27
N ASP A 90 -24.87 -3.75 12.50
CA ASP A 90 -26.20 -4.30 12.76
C ASP A 90 -27.29 -3.26 12.57
N ASN A 91 -26.93 -2.01 12.75
CA ASN A 91 -27.87 -0.93 12.57
C ASN A 91 -28.20 -0.70 11.08
N LYS A 92 -29.48 -0.81 10.75
CA LYS A 92 -29.94 -0.59 9.38
C LYS A 92 -29.60 0.80 8.82
N MET A 93 -29.52 1.84 9.67
CA MET A 93 -29.16 3.20 9.24
C MET A 93 -27.68 3.31 8.87
N VAL A 94 -26.81 2.58 9.58
CA VAL A 94 -25.38 2.47 9.25
C VAL A 94 -25.24 1.80 7.90
N ARG A 95 -25.84 0.61 7.72
CA ARG A 95 -25.82 -0.11 6.44
C ARG A 95 -26.37 0.70 5.29
N GLU A 96 -27.51 1.38 5.50
CA GLU A 96 -28.09 2.26 4.48
C GLU A 96 -27.15 3.41 4.10
N THR A 97 -26.43 3.97 5.07
CA THR A 97 -25.45 5.02 4.80
C THR A 97 -24.27 4.50 3.99
N VAL A 98 -23.75 3.32 4.32
CA VAL A 98 -22.65 2.70 3.57
C VAL A 98 -23.10 2.37 2.15
N ARG A 99 -24.27 1.75 1.98
CA ARG A 99 -24.85 1.48 0.63
C ARG A 99 -24.96 2.74 -0.21
N LYS A 100 -25.52 3.82 0.36
CA LYS A 100 -25.62 5.11 -0.34
C LYS A 100 -24.26 5.71 -0.69
N SER A 101 -23.28 5.55 0.19
CA SER A 101 -21.93 6.01 -0.09
C SER A 101 -21.28 5.24 -1.24
N LEU A 102 -21.41 3.92 -1.25
CA LEU A 102 -20.89 3.08 -2.33
C LEU A 102 -21.55 3.43 -3.69
N ALA A 103 -22.87 3.47 -3.73
CA ALA A 103 -23.60 3.86 -4.94
C ALA A 103 -23.20 5.28 -5.42
N TYR A 104 -23.15 6.26 -4.49
CA TYR A 104 -22.75 7.62 -4.80
C TYR A 104 -21.35 7.71 -5.41
N LEU A 105 -20.38 6.97 -4.86
CA LEU A 105 -18.99 6.99 -5.35
C LEU A 105 -18.89 6.39 -6.75
N LEU A 106 -19.64 5.33 -7.05
CA LEU A 106 -19.72 4.76 -8.39
C LEU A 106 -20.42 5.73 -9.38
N GLU A 107 -21.57 6.27 -9.01
CA GLU A 107 -22.37 7.13 -9.89
C GLU A 107 -21.73 8.50 -10.12
N GLU A 108 -21.13 9.10 -9.08
CA GLU A 108 -20.59 10.46 -9.15
C GLU A 108 -19.18 10.51 -9.73
N TYR A 109 -18.34 9.52 -9.42
CA TYR A 109 -16.93 9.52 -9.82
C TYR A 109 -16.59 8.49 -10.90
N HIS A 110 -17.53 7.58 -11.21
CA HIS A 110 -17.29 6.52 -12.20
C HIS A 110 -16.06 5.67 -11.92
N VAL A 111 -15.81 5.38 -10.63
CA VAL A 111 -14.73 4.48 -10.24
C VAL A 111 -15.10 3.03 -10.56
N ASP A 112 -14.12 2.17 -10.80
CA ASP A 112 -14.31 0.78 -11.21
C ASP A 112 -14.44 -0.18 -10.01
N GLY A 113 -14.54 0.35 -8.81
CA GLY A 113 -14.76 -0.46 -7.62
C GLY A 113 -14.05 0.05 -6.37
N PHE A 114 -13.87 -0.86 -5.42
CA PHE A 114 -13.41 -0.53 -4.07
C PHE A 114 -12.42 -1.56 -3.53
N ARG A 115 -11.51 -1.08 -2.68
CA ARG A 115 -10.80 -1.91 -1.71
C ARG A 115 -11.29 -1.55 -0.32
N PHE A 116 -11.81 -2.53 0.42
CA PHE A 116 -12.33 -2.36 1.78
C PHE A 116 -11.22 -2.59 2.78
N ASP A 117 -10.78 -1.51 3.44
CA ASP A 117 -9.85 -1.55 4.56
C ASP A 117 -10.49 -2.23 5.77
N LEU A 118 -9.73 -3.08 6.45
CA LEU A 118 -10.13 -3.75 7.68
C LEU A 118 -11.55 -4.38 7.61
N SER A 119 -11.89 -5.01 6.47
CA SER A 119 -13.23 -5.58 6.26
C SER A 119 -13.60 -6.66 7.28
N LYS A 120 -12.61 -7.33 7.89
CA LYS A 120 -12.81 -8.26 9.01
C LYS A 120 -13.40 -7.57 10.25
N GLY A 121 -13.23 -6.27 10.39
CA GLY A 121 -13.78 -5.47 11.49
C GLY A 121 -15.29 -5.24 11.41
N LEU A 122 -15.95 -5.50 10.25
CA LEU A 122 -17.39 -5.31 10.10
C LEU A 122 -18.23 -6.39 10.85
N THR A 123 -17.61 -7.16 11.72
CA THR A 123 -18.24 -8.20 12.51
C THR A 123 -19.22 -7.63 13.55
N GLN A 124 -20.30 -8.36 13.82
CA GLN A 124 -21.18 -8.11 14.97
C GLN A 124 -20.95 -9.10 16.13
N LYS A 125 -20.11 -10.10 15.87
CA LYS A 125 -19.66 -11.03 16.88
C LYS A 125 -18.59 -10.40 17.77
N ASN A 126 -18.90 -10.24 19.05
CA ASN A 126 -17.95 -9.66 19.99
C ASN A 126 -16.86 -10.67 20.35
N SER A 127 -15.65 -10.43 19.91
CA SER A 127 -14.43 -11.19 20.23
C SER A 127 -13.56 -10.50 21.31
N GLY A 128 -13.91 -9.27 21.69
CA GLY A 128 -13.09 -8.48 22.62
C GLY A 128 -11.65 -8.33 22.12
N SER A 129 -10.68 -8.77 22.94
CA SER A 129 -9.25 -8.77 22.59
C SER A 129 -8.75 -10.10 21.99
N ASP A 130 -9.61 -11.09 21.82
CA ASP A 130 -9.22 -12.40 21.29
C ASP A 130 -9.09 -12.37 19.76
N VAL A 131 -7.86 -12.33 19.29
CA VAL A 131 -7.50 -12.31 17.86
C VAL A 131 -7.93 -13.59 17.15
N SER A 132 -7.82 -14.75 17.83
CA SER A 132 -8.20 -16.03 17.24
C SER A 132 -9.72 -16.14 17.06
N ALA A 133 -10.49 -15.73 18.06
CA ALA A 133 -11.94 -15.67 17.98
C ALA A 133 -12.43 -14.68 16.90
N TRP A 134 -11.73 -13.55 16.74
CA TRP A 134 -12.00 -12.59 15.68
C TRP A 134 -11.67 -13.14 14.27
N GLY A 135 -10.59 -13.91 14.17
CA GLY A 135 -10.19 -14.57 12.92
C GLY A 135 -11.09 -15.73 12.50
N ALA A 136 -11.87 -16.31 13.43
CA ALA A 136 -12.73 -17.45 13.14
C ALA A 136 -13.90 -17.09 12.22
N TYR A 137 -14.49 -18.12 11.58
CA TYR A 137 -15.65 -17.99 10.69
C TYR A 137 -16.80 -17.19 11.33
N ASP A 138 -17.29 -16.17 10.62
CA ASP A 138 -18.36 -15.29 11.09
C ASP A 138 -19.40 -15.01 9.99
N GLN A 139 -20.55 -15.70 10.11
CA GLN A 139 -21.67 -15.54 9.18
C GLN A 139 -22.27 -14.12 9.18
N SER A 140 -22.21 -13.39 10.32
CA SER A 140 -22.74 -12.02 10.41
C SER A 140 -21.96 -11.07 9.51
N ARG A 141 -20.66 -11.24 9.48
CA ARG A 141 -19.71 -10.48 8.65
C ARG A 141 -19.89 -10.80 7.16
N ILE A 142 -20.04 -12.07 6.82
CA ILE A 142 -20.38 -12.51 5.44
C ILE A 142 -21.66 -11.83 4.97
N ASN A 143 -22.72 -11.84 5.79
CA ASN A 143 -24.00 -11.25 5.43
C ASN A 143 -23.91 -9.73 5.17
N ILE A 144 -23.12 -9.01 5.98
CA ILE A 144 -22.89 -7.57 5.82
C ILE A 144 -22.11 -7.30 4.52
N LEU A 145 -21.02 -8.02 4.29
CA LEU A 145 -20.20 -7.85 3.09
C LEU A 145 -20.97 -8.21 1.82
N THR A 146 -21.80 -9.26 1.87
CA THR A 146 -22.66 -9.64 0.74
C THR A 146 -23.73 -8.57 0.47
N ASP A 147 -24.31 -7.93 1.48
CA ASP A 147 -25.23 -6.79 1.31
C ASP A 147 -24.56 -5.61 0.57
N TYR A 148 -23.32 -5.30 0.93
CA TYR A 148 -22.53 -4.25 0.26
C TYR A 148 -22.12 -4.65 -1.15
N TYR A 149 -21.69 -5.89 -1.35
CA TYR A 149 -21.38 -6.43 -2.67
C TYR A 149 -22.57 -6.35 -3.62
N ASN A 150 -23.75 -6.76 -3.16
CA ASN A 150 -24.98 -6.66 -3.94
C ASN A 150 -25.34 -5.21 -4.28
N THR A 151 -25.08 -4.26 -3.38
CA THR A 151 -25.28 -2.83 -3.65
C THR A 151 -24.34 -2.34 -4.74
N VAL A 152 -23.06 -2.67 -4.65
CA VAL A 152 -22.05 -2.31 -5.66
C VAL A 152 -22.46 -2.85 -7.02
N HIS A 153 -22.77 -4.14 -7.13
CA HIS A 153 -23.12 -4.78 -8.41
C HIS A 153 -24.50 -4.46 -8.94
N SER A 154 -25.43 -3.97 -8.10
CA SER A 154 -26.70 -3.42 -8.59
C SER A 154 -26.54 -2.02 -9.18
N THR A 155 -25.50 -1.30 -8.79
CA THR A 155 -25.15 0.03 -9.31
C THR A 155 -24.26 -0.09 -10.55
N ASP A 156 -23.22 -0.91 -10.47
CA ASP A 156 -22.33 -1.23 -11.58
C ASP A 156 -21.96 -2.72 -11.52
N PRO A 157 -22.46 -3.55 -12.46
CA PRO A 157 -22.21 -5.00 -12.48
C PRO A 157 -20.75 -5.39 -12.71
N ASP A 158 -19.94 -4.52 -13.29
CA ASP A 158 -18.54 -4.77 -13.61
C ASP A 158 -17.59 -4.28 -12.50
N ALA A 159 -18.10 -3.57 -11.48
CA ALA A 159 -17.30 -3.03 -10.41
C ALA A 159 -16.62 -4.11 -9.58
N VAL A 160 -15.35 -3.89 -9.24
CA VAL A 160 -14.52 -4.82 -8.44
C VAL A 160 -14.63 -4.48 -6.96
N MET A 161 -14.81 -5.49 -6.10
CA MET A 161 -14.76 -5.34 -4.66
C MET A 161 -13.65 -6.21 -4.06
N ILE A 162 -12.60 -5.56 -3.56
CA ILE A 162 -11.45 -6.20 -2.91
C ILE A 162 -11.59 -6.04 -1.40
N LEU A 163 -11.32 -7.10 -0.65
CA LEU A 163 -11.43 -7.12 0.80
C LEU A 163 -10.06 -7.32 1.45
N GLU A 164 -9.65 -6.40 2.30
CA GLU A 164 -8.62 -6.67 3.27
C GLU A 164 -9.24 -7.42 4.45
N HIS A 165 -9.20 -8.75 4.39
CA HIS A 165 -10.03 -9.60 5.26
C HIS A 165 -9.23 -10.43 6.27
N PHE A 166 -8.33 -11.26 5.80
CA PHE A 166 -7.44 -12.10 6.61
C PHE A 166 -8.17 -12.90 7.71
N ALA A 167 -9.33 -13.46 7.37
CA ALA A 167 -10.14 -14.30 8.24
C ALA A 167 -9.90 -15.80 7.98
N ASP A 168 -10.73 -16.65 8.58
CA ASP A 168 -10.71 -18.09 8.32
C ASP A 168 -10.86 -18.41 6.83
N ALA A 169 -10.07 -19.39 6.36
CA ALA A 169 -10.04 -19.76 4.94
C ALA A 169 -11.39 -20.20 4.39
N SER A 170 -12.26 -20.79 5.21
CA SER A 170 -13.61 -21.16 4.79
C SER A 170 -14.53 -19.96 4.60
N GLU A 171 -14.35 -18.92 5.39
CA GLU A 171 -15.03 -17.64 5.22
C GLU A 171 -14.58 -16.92 3.96
N GLU A 172 -13.25 -16.78 3.78
CA GLU A 172 -12.67 -16.16 2.59
C GLU A 172 -13.12 -16.89 1.31
N LYS A 173 -13.21 -18.22 1.36
CA LYS A 173 -13.73 -19.01 0.23
C LYS A 173 -15.18 -18.64 -0.11
N VAL A 174 -16.07 -18.53 0.88
CA VAL A 174 -17.47 -18.14 0.65
C VAL A 174 -17.57 -16.75 0.01
N LEU A 175 -16.78 -15.78 0.50
CA LEU A 175 -16.74 -14.43 -0.05
C LEU A 175 -16.20 -14.41 -1.49
N ALA A 176 -15.16 -15.18 -1.77
CA ALA A 176 -14.58 -15.31 -3.11
C ALA A 176 -15.54 -16.02 -4.09
N GLU A 177 -16.24 -17.05 -3.66
CA GLU A 177 -17.29 -17.74 -4.45
C GLU A 177 -18.49 -16.82 -4.76
N ALA A 178 -18.76 -15.87 -3.88
CA ALA A 178 -19.77 -14.83 -4.13
C ALA A 178 -19.31 -13.75 -5.13
N GLY A 179 -18.02 -13.74 -5.53
CA GLY A 179 -17.46 -12.82 -6.52
C GLY A 179 -16.52 -11.74 -5.99
N MET A 180 -16.44 -11.58 -4.67
CA MET A 180 -15.48 -10.66 -4.05
C MET A 180 -14.04 -11.13 -4.23
N LYS A 181 -13.07 -10.21 -4.16
CA LYS A 181 -11.65 -10.50 -4.24
C LYS A 181 -11.04 -10.34 -2.85
N LEU A 182 -10.23 -11.30 -2.43
CA LEU A 182 -9.57 -11.29 -1.13
C LEU A 182 -8.11 -10.86 -1.28
N TRP A 183 -7.67 -9.89 -0.48
CA TRP A 183 -6.27 -9.52 -0.43
C TRP A 183 -5.44 -10.64 0.20
N ARG A 184 -4.28 -10.88 -0.40
CA ARG A 184 -3.30 -11.84 0.11
C ARG A 184 -1.96 -11.16 0.29
N ASN A 185 -1.54 -11.02 1.56
CA ASN A 185 -0.23 -10.48 1.89
C ASN A 185 0.88 -11.44 1.46
N MET A 186 1.70 -11.01 0.52
CA MET A 186 2.85 -11.75 -0.01
C MET A 186 4.18 -11.09 0.36
N ASN A 187 4.18 -10.06 1.22
CA ASN A 187 5.37 -9.28 1.57
C ASN A 187 6.51 -10.18 2.10
N GLY A 188 6.20 -11.14 2.98
CA GLY A 188 7.18 -12.08 3.50
C GLY A 188 7.83 -12.95 2.43
N GLU A 189 7.02 -13.41 1.45
CA GLU A 189 7.49 -14.23 0.33
C GLU A 189 8.42 -13.42 -0.60
N TYR A 190 8.05 -12.19 -0.90
CA TYR A 190 8.89 -11.29 -1.68
C TYR A 190 10.17 -10.91 -0.94
N LYS A 191 10.12 -10.64 0.37
CA LYS A 191 11.32 -10.41 1.19
C LYS A 191 12.26 -11.61 1.19
N SER A 192 11.73 -12.83 1.33
CA SER A 192 12.51 -14.06 1.26
C SER A 192 13.21 -14.20 -0.09
N ALA A 193 12.48 -14.00 -1.19
CA ALA A 193 13.04 -14.06 -2.54
C ALA A 193 14.10 -12.98 -2.77
N MET A 194 13.88 -11.76 -2.30
CA MET A 194 14.85 -10.65 -2.37
C MET A 194 16.13 -10.94 -1.58
N ALA A 195 16.04 -11.69 -0.50
CA ALA A 195 17.19 -12.13 0.29
C ALA A 195 17.93 -13.36 -0.31
N GLY A 196 17.56 -13.79 -1.52
CA GLY A 196 18.15 -14.97 -2.18
C GLY A 196 17.58 -16.30 -1.70
N GLY A 197 16.51 -16.29 -0.90
CA GLY A 197 15.75 -17.47 -0.51
C GLY A 197 14.64 -17.82 -1.50
N SER A 198 13.83 -18.81 -1.14
CA SER A 198 12.63 -19.18 -1.90
C SER A 198 11.39 -18.55 -1.28
N GLY A 199 10.54 -17.93 -2.09
CA GLY A 199 9.19 -17.50 -1.72
C GLY A 199 8.14 -18.51 -2.17
N ASN A 200 7.10 -18.72 -1.35
CA ASN A 200 5.94 -19.54 -1.72
C ASN A 200 4.82 -18.67 -2.31
N PHE A 201 4.86 -18.42 -3.58
CA PHE A 201 3.84 -17.63 -4.28
C PHE A 201 2.53 -18.39 -4.57
N GLY A 202 2.49 -19.70 -4.27
CA GLY A 202 1.29 -20.52 -4.41
C GLY A 202 0.15 -20.15 -3.47
N GLY A 203 0.42 -19.42 -2.39
CA GLY A 203 -0.59 -18.96 -1.43
C GLY A 203 -1.71 -18.09 -2.02
N VAL A 204 -1.47 -17.47 -3.17
CA VAL A 204 -2.49 -16.68 -3.92
C VAL A 204 -3.58 -17.57 -4.52
N TYR A 205 -3.29 -18.87 -4.71
CA TYR A 205 -4.21 -19.82 -5.37
C TYR A 205 -4.90 -20.77 -4.40
N SER A 206 -4.52 -20.76 -3.11
CA SER A 206 -5.05 -21.70 -2.12
C SER A 206 -6.43 -21.29 -1.61
N ASN A 207 -7.33 -22.27 -1.47
CA ASN A 207 -8.63 -22.18 -0.78
C ASN A 207 -9.69 -21.24 -1.39
N ALA A 208 -9.44 -20.65 -2.55
CA ALA A 208 -10.42 -19.82 -3.26
C ALA A 208 -10.57 -20.26 -4.71
N PRO A 209 -11.67 -19.92 -5.40
CA PRO A 209 -11.77 -20.09 -6.84
C PRO A 209 -10.68 -19.28 -7.55
N PHE A 210 -10.30 -19.72 -8.76
CA PHE A 210 -9.31 -19.01 -9.57
C PHE A 210 -9.72 -17.52 -9.74
N GLY A 211 -8.77 -16.61 -9.52
CA GLY A 211 -9.02 -15.17 -9.52
C GLY A 211 -9.75 -14.62 -8.28
N GLY A 212 -9.95 -15.44 -7.24
CA GLY A 212 -10.56 -15.01 -5.97
C GLY A 212 -9.59 -14.24 -5.05
N PHE A 213 -8.29 -14.39 -5.24
CA PHE A 213 -7.27 -13.65 -4.47
C PHE A 213 -6.53 -12.62 -5.30
N VAL A 214 -6.18 -11.51 -4.65
CA VAL A 214 -5.26 -10.47 -5.16
C VAL A 214 -4.04 -10.44 -4.25
N GLY A 215 -2.92 -10.98 -4.73
CA GLY A 215 -1.65 -10.93 -4.00
C GLY A 215 -0.99 -9.57 -4.12
N TYR A 216 -0.46 -9.04 -3.03
CA TYR A 216 0.31 -7.81 -3.04
C TYR A 216 1.68 -7.98 -2.39
N MET A 217 2.63 -7.19 -2.88
CA MET A 217 4.02 -7.20 -2.45
C MET A 217 4.25 -6.26 -1.27
N GLU A 218 3.65 -5.08 -1.30
CA GLU A 218 3.75 -4.03 -0.29
C GLU A 218 2.41 -3.36 -0.09
N SER A 219 2.11 -2.95 1.14
CA SER A 219 0.99 -2.09 1.47
C SER A 219 1.40 -0.99 2.47
N HIS A 220 0.43 -0.27 3.02
CA HIS A 220 0.65 0.72 4.06
C HIS A 220 1.04 0.10 5.42
N ASP A 221 0.77 -1.20 5.62
CA ASP A 221 1.00 -1.90 6.89
C ASP A 221 2.35 -2.62 6.96
N GLU A 222 2.94 -2.97 5.83
CA GLU A 222 4.21 -3.68 5.81
C GLU A 222 5.39 -2.75 5.54
N GLN A 223 6.53 -3.16 6.04
CA GLN A 223 7.80 -2.56 5.64
C GLN A 223 8.08 -2.87 4.17
N ARG A 224 8.72 -1.92 3.48
CA ARG A 224 9.21 -2.13 2.12
C ARG A 224 10.00 -3.44 2.01
N ILE A 225 9.86 -4.15 0.89
CA ILE A 225 10.54 -5.46 0.71
C ILE A 225 12.05 -5.36 0.83
N CYS A 226 12.63 -4.23 0.45
CA CYS A 226 14.08 -3.97 0.61
C CYS A 226 14.47 -3.51 2.02
N PHE A 227 13.50 -3.19 2.91
CA PHE A 227 13.80 -2.75 4.27
C PHE A 227 14.35 -3.90 5.12
N GLY A 228 15.51 -3.70 5.70
CA GLY A 228 16.19 -4.73 6.49
C GLY A 228 16.85 -5.84 5.65
N ASN A 229 16.60 -5.91 4.36
CA ASN A 229 17.30 -6.78 3.43
C ASN A 229 18.55 -6.09 2.89
N THR A 230 19.39 -5.60 3.80
CA THR A 230 20.74 -5.16 3.47
C THR A 230 21.68 -6.37 3.33
N GLY A 231 21.27 -7.35 2.51
CA GLY A 231 22.11 -8.48 2.14
C GLY A 231 22.73 -9.22 3.33
N SER A 232 21.94 -9.75 4.26
CA SER A 232 22.51 -10.60 5.32
C SER A 232 22.62 -12.08 4.93
N SER A 233 22.80 -12.36 3.66
CA SER A 233 23.24 -13.67 3.16
C SER A 233 24.71 -13.60 2.75
N GLY A 234 25.60 -13.33 3.68
CA GLY A 234 27.05 -13.51 3.45
C GLY A 234 27.71 -12.54 2.47
N GLU A 235 26.99 -11.61 1.88
CA GLU A 235 27.59 -10.54 1.09
C GLU A 235 28.14 -9.47 2.04
N THR A 236 29.45 -9.33 2.04
CA THR A 236 30.13 -8.17 2.60
C THR A 236 29.48 -6.92 2.04
N SER A 237 29.05 -5.99 2.92
CA SER A 237 28.47 -4.71 2.51
C SER A 237 29.30 -4.10 1.40
N VAL A 238 28.70 -3.94 0.20
CA VAL A 238 29.41 -3.35 -0.93
C VAL A 238 29.64 -1.88 -0.63
N SER A 239 30.91 -1.51 -0.53
CA SER A 239 31.32 -0.12 -0.41
C SER A 239 31.32 0.50 -1.80
N TRP A 240 30.33 1.32 -2.13
CA TRP A 240 30.23 1.99 -3.41
C TRP A 240 31.10 3.26 -3.46
N GLY A 241 31.74 3.48 -4.60
CA GLY A 241 32.58 4.66 -4.84
C GLY A 241 32.66 5.04 -6.30
N ILE A 242 33.08 6.28 -6.53
CA ILE A 242 33.34 6.83 -7.85
C ILE A 242 34.83 6.71 -8.14
N CYS A 243 35.17 6.03 -9.22
CA CYS A 243 36.53 5.86 -9.72
C CYS A 243 36.63 6.48 -11.13
N GLY A 244 37.61 7.31 -11.35
CA GLY A 244 37.78 7.99 -12.63
C GLY A 244 38.96 8.90 -12.70
N THR A 245 38.91 9.93 -13.54
CA THR A 245 39.99 10.92 -13.69
C THR A 245 40.34 11.59 -12.38
N LEU A 246 39.35 11.83 -11.50
CA LEU A 246 39.53 12.43 -10.18
C LEU A 246 40.30 11.56 -9.20
N THR A 247 40.37 10.25 -9.42
CA THR A 247 41.03 9.26 -8.55
C THR A 247 42.18 8.58 -9.26
N ASP A 248 42.64 9.14 -10.40
CA ASP A 248 43.67 8.55 -11.26
C ASP A 248 43.41 7.06 -11.55
N TRP A 249 42.11 6.74 -11.81
CA TRP A 249 41.61 5.41 -12.14
C TRP A 249 41.97 4.34 -11.08
N GLY A 250 41.90 4.72 -9.80
CA GLY A 250 42.10 3.82 -8.66
C GLY A 250 43.53 3.79 -8.13
N LYS A 251 44.40 4.67 -8.57
CA LYS A 251 45.68 4.90 -7.90
C LYS A 251 45.50 5.69 -6.60
N SER A 252 44.49 6.54 -6.54
CA SER A 252 43.99 7.14 -5.30
C SER A 252 42.71 6.43 -4.86
N ALA A 253 42.31 6.60 -3.59
CA ALA A 253 41.09 6.04 -3.06
C ALA A 253 39.87 6.54 -3.85
N ASP A 254 38.90 5.67 -4.07
CA ASP A 254 37.61 6.05 -4.68
C ASP A 254 36.89 7.11 -3.84
N LEU A 255 36.16 8.00 -4.51
CA LEU A 255 35.28 8.93 -3.82
C LEU A 255 34.08 8.17 -3.26
N SER A 256 34.04 8.04 -1.94
CA SER A 256 33.03 7.22 -1.26
C SER A 256 31.61 7.73 -1.51
N MET A 257 30.69 6.79 -1.77
CA MET A 257 29.26 7.02 -1.79
C MET A 257 28.66 6.50 -0.50
N THR A 258 27.79 7.27 0.12
CA THR A 258 27.07 6.89 1.34
C THR A 258 25.61 6.59 1.05
N ALA A 259 25.05 5.62 1.74
CA ALA A 259 23.63 5.31 1.64
C ALA A 259 22.78 6.48 2.17
N ASP A 260 21.78 6.89 1.40
CA ASP A 260 20.80 7.91 1.76
C ASP A 260 19.41 7.43 1.29
N GLY A 261 18.71 6.73 2.17
CA GLY A 261 17.50 6.00 1.83
C GLY A 261 17.78 4.87 0.84
N VAL A 262 17.13 4.93 -0.33
CA VAL A 262 17.30 3.93 -1.42
C VAL A 262 18.42 4.32 -2.41
N PHE A 263 19.10 5.43 -2.17
CA PHE A 263 20.15 5.96 -3.04
C PHE A 263 21.54 5.81 -2.40
N PHE A 264 22.56 5.75 -3.25
CA PHE A 264 23.93 6.01 -2.84
C PHE A 264 24.35 7.38 -3.36
N VAL A 265 24.87 8.23 -2.48
CA VAL A 265 25.16 9.63 -2.77
C VAL A 265 26.60 9.95 -2.50
N ALA A 266 27.29 10.53 -3.47
CA ALA A 266 28.57 11.21 -3.29
C ALA A 266 28.31 12.71 -3.13
N ARG A 267 28.70 13.29 -2.00
CA ARG A 267 28.45 14.71 -1.69
C ARG A 267 29.74 15.53 -1.84
N ASN A 268 29.57 16.81 -2.22
CA ASN A 268 30.67 17.77 -2.34
C ASN A 268 31.75 17.37 -3.36
N VAL A 269 31.41 16.58 -4.36
CA VAL A 269 32.29 16.22 -5.45
C VAL A 269 32.14 17.25 -6.58
N THR A 270 33.27 17.76 -7.09
CA THR A 270 33.28 18.67 -8.23
C THR A 270 33.88 17.98 -9.43
N PHE A 271 33.13 17.87 -10.51
CA PHE A 271 33.58 17.34 -11.79
C PHE A 271 33.77 18.45 -12.81
N ALA A 272 34.85 18.36 -13.60
CA ALA A 272 34.94 19.10 -14.83
C ALA A 272 34.10 18.44 -15.93
N ALA A 273 33.70 19.20 -16.94
CA ALA A 273 32.87 18.69 -18.05
C ALA A 273 33.54 17.53 -18.83
N THR A 274 34.86 17.42 -18.77
CA THR A 274 35.65 16.38 -19.45
C THR A 274 36.01 15.19 -18.56
N ASP A 275 35.65 15.23 -17.26
CA ASP A 275 35.95 14.14 -16.37
C ASP A 275 35.23 12.87 -16.79
N GLN A 276 35.95 11.76 -16.69
CA GLN A 276 35.45 10.43 -16.96
C GLN A 276 35.46 9.62 -15.68
N PHE A 277 34.42 8.85 -15.43
CA PHE A 277 34.33 8.03 -14.23
C PHE A 277 33.47 6.79 -14.43
N LYS A 278 33.57 5.88 -13.49
CA LYS A 278 32.69 4.72 -13.27
C LYS A 278 32.29 4.66 -11.81
N ILE A 279 31.15 4.02 -11.54
CA ILE A 279 30.74 3.67 -10.18
C ILE A 279 31.14 2.22 -9.96
N ARG A 280 31.91 1.94 -8.90
CA ARG A 280 32.28 0.56 -8.60
C ARG A 280 32.11 0.22 -7.11
N GLY A 281 31.84 -1.04 -6.85
CA GLY A 281 31.76 -1.58 -5.49
C GLY A 281 33.10 -2.13 -5.01
N ASN A 282 33.38 -2.01 -3.73
CA ASN A 282 34.53 -2.57 -3.04
C ASN A 282 35.90 -2.20 -3.68
N SER A 283 35.94 -1.09 -4.37
CA SER A 283 37.14 -0.62 -5.12
C SER A 283 37.72 -1.67 -6.08
N THR A 284 36.90 -2.57 -6.59
CA THR A 284 37.32 -3.62 -7.53
C THR A 284 36.81 -3.33 -8.95
N TRP A 285 37.48 -3.94 -9.93
CA TRP A 285 37.06 -3.95 -11.32
C TRP A 285 36.27 -5.20 -11.69
N ASP A 286 35.77 -5.93 -10.71
CA ASP A 286 34.88 -7.07 -10.93
C ASP A 286 33.64 -6.62 -11.71
N GLU A 287 33.28 -7.39 -12.72
CA GLU A 287 32.14 -7.10 -13.59
C GLU A 287 30.81 -6.95 -12.82
N ALA A 288 30.65 -7.72 -11.75
CA ALA A 288 29.44 -7.68 -10.90
C ALA A 288 29.26 -6.35 -10.16
N TYR A 289 30.33 -5.57 -10.00
CA TYR A 289 30.35 -4.34 -9.19
C TYR A 289 30.83 -3.11 -9.96
N ASN A 290 30.73 -3.11 -11.28
CA ASN A 290 31.29 -2.06 -12.13
C ASN A 290 30.19 -1.46 -13.04
N TYR A 291 29.86 -0.21 -12.80
CA TYR A 291 28.84 0.52 -13.56
C TYR A 291 29.44 1.65 -14.39
N GLY A 292 28.96 1.81 -15.59
CA GLY A 292 29.32 2.92 -16.48
C GLY A 292 28.16 3.26 -17.43
N SER A 293 28.40 4.00 -18.51
CA SER A 293 27.35 4.39 -19.44
C SER A 293 27.00 3.28 -20.44
N SER A 294 25.77 3.29 -20.94
CA SER A 294 25.34 2.51 -22.11
C SER A 294 26.06 2.99 -23.37
N SER A 295 25.98 2.23 -24.46
CA SER A 295 26.58 2.59 -25.74
C SER A 295 26.08 3.92 -26.33
N ASP A 296 24.87 4.34 -25.95
CA ASP A 296 24.26 5.61 -26.33
C ASP A 296 24.57 6.77 -25.35
N GLY A 297 25.29 6.50 -24.27
CA GLY A 297 25.65 7.48 -23.24
C GLY A 297 24.49 7.95 -22.35
N GLN A 298 23.29 7.38 -22.51
CA GLN A 298 22.06 7.87 -21.87
C GLN A 298 21.75 7.21 -20.52
N LYS A 299 22.26 5.99 -20.28
CA LYS A 299 21.95 5.19 -19.09
C LYS A 299 23.19 4.68 -18.41
N VAL A 300 23.14 4.59 -17.08
CA VAL A 300 24.12 3.85 -16.28
C VAL A 300 23.75 2.38 -16.33
N THR A 301 24.69 1.52 -16.72
CA THR A 301 24.48 0.08 -16.84
C THR A 301 25.57 -0.70 -16.13
N LEU A 302 25.26 -1.91 -15.66
CA LEU A 302 26.24 -2.81 -15.07
C LEU A 302 27.28 -3.23 -16.12
N ASN A 303 28.54 -3.22 -15.72
CA ASN A 303 29.67 -3.65 -16.53
C ASN A 303 29.70 -3.16 -18.00
N PRO A 304 29.48 -1.88 -18.29
CA PRO A 304 29.54 -1.38 -19.66
C PRO A 304 30.98 -1.07 -20.07
N GLU A 305 31.24 -1.11 -21.35
CA GLU A 305 32.56 -0.74 -21.92
C GLU A 305 32.87 0.75 -21.75
N PHE A 306 31.85 1.59 -21.78
CA PHE A 306 32.00 3.04 -21.80
C PHE A 306 32.04 3.65 -20.41
N LYS A 307 32.79 4.73 -20.26
CA LYS A 307 32.87 5.54 -19.07
C LYS A 307 31.75 6.57 -19.06
N LEU A 308 31.32 6.95 -17.85
CA LEU A 308 30.41 8.08 -17.67
C LEU A 308 31.18 9.39 -17.91
N VAL A 309 30.54 10.34 -18.59
CA VAL A 309 31.05 11.69 -18.82
C VAL A 309 29.92 12.67 -18.56
N LEU A 310 30.18 13.68 -17.74
CA LEU A 310 29.24 14.76 -17.55
C LEU A 310 29.43 15.78 -18.67
N GLY A 311 28.36 16.14 -19.38
CA GLY A 311 28.37 17.19 -20.42
C GLY A 311 28.54 18.60 -19.86
N SER A 312 28.52 18.76 -18.52
CA SER A 312 28.67 20.03 -17.80
C SER A 312 29.29 19.78 -16.42
N SER A 313 29.86 20.83 -15.81
CA SER A 313 30.36 20.73 -14.43
C SER A 313 29.22 20.49 -13.44
N SER A 314 29.46 19.58 -12.48
CA SER A 314 28.51 19.24 -11.41
C SER A 314 29.24 19.15 -10.07
N LYS A 315 28.53 19.46 -8.99
CA LYS A 315 29.07 19.38 -7.63
C LYS A 315 28.45 18.25 -6.80
N ASN A 316 27.39 17.63 -7.26
CA ASN A 316 26.73 16.52 -6.56
C ASN A 316 26.23 15.52 -7.60
N LEU A 317 26.50 14.26 -7.38
CA LEU A 317 25.92 13.12 -8.08
C LEU A 317 25.21 12.22 -7.08
#